data_ba51f6f044e7e765a1312a2c1c5944c0
#
_entry.id   ba51f6f044e7e765a1312a2c1c5944c0
#
_cell.length_a   1.000
_cell.length_b   1.000
_cell.length_c   1.000
_cell.angle_alpha   90.00
_cell.angle_beta   90.00
_cell.angle_gamma   90.00
#
_symmetry.space_group_name_H-M   'P 1'
#
loop_
_entity.id
_entity.type
_entity.pdbx_description
1 polymer ?
#
loop_
_entity_poly.entity_id
_entity_poly.type
_entity_poly.pdbx_seq_one_letter_code
_entity_poly.pdbx_strand_id
1 'polypeptide(L)'
;MYDKIIKFKNRVEIKILLIVCLIIFIPLFILLISEIIKRGFNELWPFVFMFSIMLLIFVFVLFVINRFCITFDYKKSEIMYTPYFRKTKVYKFKDVKIYYCKGKTTLPNDYIFNFINNNKVIFKISSIDFEFQTKEKVDLLKEFFDGNQKYFYELEKTLKIPNGKLFIITYELDEDIAVVYLPKAITIDLGYIKSDQKFYLTVYKDGDWNNQLEVLETDDIEEIKGILQKLIDKYSL
;
A
#
# COMPACT_ATOMS: atom_id res chain seq x y z
N MET A 1 -19.44 -20.25 3.11
CA MET A 1 -18.66 -19.48 4.11
C MET A 1 -17.22 -19.98 4.04
N TYR A 2 -16.26 -19.12 3.69
CA TYR A 2 -14.94 -19.56 3.30
C TYR A 2 -14.09 -19.90 4.53
N ASP A 3 -13.63 -21.17 4.61
CA ASP A 3 -12.59 -21.62 5.56
C ASP A 3 -11.20 -21.09 5.15
N LYS A 4 -11.08 -19.79 4.88
CA LYS A 4 -9.88 -19.20 4.32
C LYS A 4 -9.08 -18.46 5.39
N ILE A 5 -7.83 -18.81 5.55
CA ILE A 5 -6.84 -18.06 6.33
C ILE A 5 -5.90 -17.37 5.35
N ILE A 6 -5.89 -16.04 5.36
CA ILE A 6 -5.01 -15.24 4.51
C ILE A 6 -3.93 -14.64 5.40
N LYS A 7 -2.68 -14.88 5.03
CA LYS A 7 -1.51 -14.35 5.76
C LYS A 7 -0.74 -13.37 4.88
N PHE A 8 -0.48 -12.19 5.43
CA PHE A 8 0.37 -11.19 4.83
C PHE A 8 1.68 -11.14 5.62
N LYS A 9 2.78 -11.38 4.94
CA LYS A 9 4.13 -11.38 5.51
C LYS A 9 4.95 -10.28 4.83
N ASN A 10 6.09 -9.95 5.41
CA ASN A 10 7.07 -9.09 4.75
C ASN A 10 7.50 -9.67 3.40
N ARG A 11 7.88 -8.79 2.49
CA ARG A 11 8.35 -9.17 1.15
C ARG A 11 9.47 -10.19 1.24
N VAL A 12 9.38 -11.18 0.38
CA VAL A 12 10.41 -12.23 0.22
C VAL A 12 11.76 -11.60 -0.15
N GLU A 13 11.75 -10.51 -0.94
CA GLU A 13 12.94 -9.80 -1.41
C GLU A 13 13.82 -9.29 -0.26
N ILE A 14 13.22 -8.73 0.81
CA ILE A 14 13.98 -8.27 2.00
C ILE A 14 14.65 -9.45 2.70
N LYS A 15 13.95 -10.58 2.76
CA LYS A 15 14.51 -11.81 3.36
C LYS A 15 15.65 -12.38 2.53
N ILE A 16 15.50 -12.40 1.21
CA ILE A 16 16.54 -12.85 0.28
C ILE A 16 17.77 -11.95 0.42
N LEU A 17 17.59 -10.62 0.43
CA LEU A 17 18.70 -9.69 0.60
C LEU A 17 19.48 -9.97 1.88
N LEU A 18 18.80 -10.17 3.02
CA LEU A 18 19.43 -10.49 4.28
C LEU A 18 20.13 -11.84 4.26
N ILE A 19 19.54 -12.86 3.62
CA ILE A 19 20.18 -14.17 3.45
C ILE A 19 21.45 -14.05 2.59
N VAL A 20 21.39 -13.30 1.50
CA VAL A 20 22.57 -13.04 0.63
C VAL A 20 23.68 -12.33 1.42
N CYS A 21 23.33 -11.33 2.24
CA CYS A 21 24.29 -10.70 3.15
C CYS A 21 24.93 -11.74 4.08
N LEU A 22 24.16 -12.63 4.70
CA LEU A 22 24.69 -13.67 5.56
C LEU A 22 25.63 -14.63 4.83
N ILE A 23 25.29 -15.03 3.59
CA ILE A 23 26.11 -15.89 2.74
C ILE A 23 27.47 -15.25 2.45
N ILE A 24 27.53 -13.93 2.30
CA ILE A 24 28.77 -13.19 2.08
C ILE A 24 29.55 -13.02 3.41
N PHE A 25 28.86 -12.68 4.49
CA PHE A 25 29.51 -12.40 5.76
C PHE A 25 30.12 -13.63 6.45
N ILE A 26 29.48 -14.81 6.34
CA ILE A 26 29.98 -16.04 6.98
C ILE A 26 31.36 -16.44 6.45
N PRO A 27 31.63 -16.54 5.14
CA PRO A 27 32.96 -16.81 4.62
C PRO A 27 34.03 -15.78 5.03
N LEU A 28 33.67 -14.48 5.00
CA LEU A 28 34.57 -13.41 5.44
C LEU A 28 34.95 -13.55 6.91
N PHE A 29 34.01 -13.95 7.76
CA PHE A 29 34.25 -14.22 9.16
C PHE A 29 35.17 -15.42 9.37
N ILE A 30 34.99 -16.50 8.59
CA ILE A 30 35.86 -17.68 8.63
C ILE A 30 37.31 -17.32 8.21
N LEU A 31 37.44 -16.51 7.13
CA LEU A 31 38.74 -16.01 6.69
C LEU A 31 39.43 -15.16 7.77
N LEU A 32 38.69 -14.29 8.43
CA LEU A 32 39.21 -13.46 9.52
C LEU A 32 39.70 -14.35 10.69
N ILE A 33 38.95 -15.39 11.08
CA ILE A 33 39.38 -16.34 12.10
C ILE A 33 40.68 -17.06 11.67
N SER A 34 40.76 -17.48 10.41
CA SER A 34 41.98 -18.14 9.89
C SER A 34 43.23 -17.26 9.97
N GLU A 35 43.07 -15.94 9.70
CA GLU A 35 44.15 -14.97 9.81
C GLU A 35 44.57 -14.74 11.27
N ILE A 36 43.64 -14.76 12.22
CA ILE A 36 43.93 -14.66 13.63
C ILE A 36 44.77 -15.86 14.14
N ILE A 37 44.42 -17.05 13.68
CA ILE A 37 45.18 -18.26 14.02
C ILE A 37 46.63 -18.15 13.53
N LYS A 38 46.86 -17.53 12.36
CA LYS A 38 48.19 -17.37 11.77
C LYS A 38 49.01 -16.23 12.40
N ARG A 39 48.38 -15.09 12.67
CA ARG A 39 49.11 -13.85 13.11
C ARG A 39 49.05 -13.56 14.60
N GLY A 40 48.19 -14.29 15.34
CA GLY A 40 47.97 -14.08 16.76
C GLY A 40 46.73 -13.22 17.06
N PHE A 41 46.20 -13.41 18.27
CA PHE A 41 44.89 -12.86 18.65
C PHE A 41 44.92 -11.35 18.92
N ASN A 42 46.08 -10.82 19.38
CA ASN A 42 46.13 -9.46 19.96
C ASN A 42 45.89 -8.32 18.92
N GLU A 43 46.20 -8.54 17.65
CA GLU A 43 46.05 -7.49 16.62
C GLU A 43 44.69 -7.51 15.96
N LEU A 44 44.05 -8.66 15.85
CA LEU A 44 42.85 -8.85 15.05
C LEU A 44 41.56 -9.03 15.85
N TRP A 45 41.63 -9.18 17.17
CA TRP A 45 40.47 -9.42 18.02
C TRP A 45 39.35 -8.32 17.90
N PRO A 46 39.66 -7.01 17.71
CA PRO A 46 38.63 -6.01 17.57
C PRO A 46 37.78 -6.26 16.33
N PHE A 47 38.37 -6.76 15.26
CA PHE A 47 37.65 -7.11 14.03
C PHE A 47 36.71 -8.31 14.22
N VAL A 48 37.16 -9.35 14.94
CA VAL A 48 36.33 -10.50 15.31
C VAL A 48 35.10 -10.06 16.11
N PHE A 49 35.33 -9.20 17.10
CA PHE A 49 34.29 -8.68 17.95
C PHE A 49 33.28 -7.88 17.14
N MET A 50 33.72 -6.97 16.26
CA MET A 50 32.88 -6.18 15.38
C MET A 50 32.06 -7.07 14.44
N PHE A 51 32.67 -8.06 13.78
CA PHE A 51 31.99 -9.01 12.91
C PHE A 51 30.95 -9.87 13.66
N SER A 52 31.28 -10.30 14.87
CA SER A 52 30.35 -11.07 15.72
C SER A 52 29.10 -10.26 16.07
N ILE A 53 29.26 -8.99 16.44
CA ILE A 53 28.15 -8.08 16.70
C ILE A 53 27.29 -7.90 15.43
N MET A 54 27.94 -7.68 14.29
CA MET A 54 27.24 -7.51 13.03
C MET A 54 26.42 -8.74 12.65
N LEU A 55 26.98 -9.93 12.80
CA LEU A 55 26.27 -11.18 12.57
C LEU A 55 25.07 -11.35 13.50
N LEU A 56 25.21 -11.04 14.79
CA LEU A 56 24.12 -11.06 15.76
C LEU A 56 23.01 -10.10 15.36
N ILE A 57 23.36 -8.88 14.91
CA ILE A 57 22.37 -7.90 14.40
C ILE A 57 21.62 -8.46 13.19
N PHE A 58 22.31 -9.06 12.22
CA PHE A 58 21.66 -9.66 11.05
C PHE A 58 20.70 -10.79 11.43
N VAL A 59 21.11 -11.71 12.29
CA VAL A 59 20.27 -12.81 12.77
C VAL A 59 19.05 -12.26 13.51
N PHE A 60 19.25 -11.24 14.36
CA PHE A 60 18.18 -10.58 15.08
C PHE A 60 17.18 -9.89 14.13
N VAL A 61 17.67 -9.15 13.12
CA VAL A 61 16.83 -8.50 12.11
C VAL A 61 16.02 -9.52 11.32
N LEU A 62 16.63 -10.64 10.91
CA LEU A 62 15.90 -11.74 10.24
C LEU A 62 14.81 -12.32 11.13
N PHE A 63 15.09 -12.55 12.39
CA PHE A 63 14.11 -13.04 13.36
C PHE A 63 12.92 -12.07 13.49
N VAL A 64 13.22 -10.78 13.62
CA VAL A 64 12.21 -9.72 13.77
C VAL A 64 11.33 -9.63 12.51
N ILE A 65 11.95 -9.60 11.33
CA ILE A 65 11.21 -9.52 10.05
C ILE A 65 10.30 -10.74 9.85
N ASN A 66 10.77 -11.93 10.23
CA ASN A 66 9.95 -13.13 10.09
C ASN A 66 8.76 -13.18 11.06
N ARG A 67 8.84 -12.44 12.18
CA ARG A 67 7.77 -12.40 13.17
C ARG A 67 6.59 -11.54 12.73
N PHE A 68 6.83 -10.50 11.94
CA PHE A 68 5.75 -9.62 11.49
C PHE A 68 4.78 -10.38 10.58
N CYS A 69 3.52 -10.39 10.97
CA CYS A 69 2.47 -11.06 10.22
C CYS A 69 1.09 -10.44 10.51
N ILE A 70 0.29 -10.33 9.46
CA ILE A 70 -1.13 -10.04 9.57
C ILE A 70 -1.88 -11.24 9.02
N THR A 71 -2.79 -11.76 9.80
CA THR A 71 -3.58 -12.94 9.44
C THR A 71 -5.06 -12.59 9.50
N PHE A 72 -5.76 -12.79 8.41
CA PHE A 72 -7.22 -12.73 8.34
C PHE A 72 -7.76 -14.15 8.47
N ASP A 73 -8.42 -14.43 9.58
CA ASP A 73 -9.08 -15.72 9.83
C ASP A 73 -10.59 -15.56 9.58
N TYR A 74 -11.02 -15.91 8.39
CA TYR A 74 -12.42 -15.79 7.98
C TYR A 74 -13.34 -16.75 8.76
N LYS A 75 -12.82 -17.87 9.24
CA LYS A 75 -13.58 -18.82 10.06
C LYS A 75 -13.95 -18.23 11.41
N LYS A 76 -13.02 -17.50 12.02
CA LYS A 76 -13.21 -16.84 13.31
C LYS A 76 -13.69 -15.40 13.18
N SER A 77 -13.71 -14.85 11.96
CA SER A 77 -13.96 -13.43 11.69
C SER A 77 -13.02 -12.53 12.49
N GLU A 78 -11.71 -12.85 12.45
CA GLU A 78 -10.68 -12.18 13.24
C GLU A 78 -9.50 -11.74 12.38
N ILE A 79 -8.94 -10.56 12.71
CA ILE A 79 -7.66 -10.09 12.21
C ILE A 79 -6.62 -10.23 13.33
N MET A 80 -5.62 -11.05 13.11
CA MET A 80 -4.49 -11.18 14.03
C MET A 80 -3.33 -10.36 13.50
N TYR A 81 -2.90 -9.38 14.25
CA TYR A 81 -1.76 -8.52 13.96
C TYR A 81 -0.62 -8.84 14.91
N THR A 82 0.49 -9.34 14.37
CA THR A 82 1.72 -9.62 15.11
C THR A 82 2.76 -8.59 14.74
N PRO A 83 2.99 -7.55 15.55
CA PRO A 83 4.03 -6.55 15.33
C PRO A 83 5.41 -7.14 15.62
N TYR A 84 6.46 -6.44 15.15
CA TYR A 84 7.86 -6.89 15.28
C TYR A 84 8.27 -7.26 16.71
N PHE A 85 7.95 -6.41 17.70
CA PHE A 85 8.45 -6.50 19.07
C PHE A 85 7.37 -6.68 20.14
N ARG A 86 6.09 -6.79 19.75
CA ARG A 86 4.99 -6.85 20.71
C ARG A 86 4.20 -8.14 20.56
N LYS A 87 3.36 -8.42 21.54
CA LYS A 87 2.43 -9.56 21.51
C LYS A 87 1.41 -9.38 20.37
N THR A 88 0.98 -10.51 19.82
CA THR A 88 -0.10 -10.54 18.83
C THR A 88 -1.36 -9.92 19.40
N LYS A 89 -1.99 -9.05 18.64
CA LYS A 89 -3.28 -8.45 18.93
C LYS A 89 -4.34 -9.08 18.04
N VAL A 90 -5.52 -9.28 18.55
CA VAL A 90 -6.66 -9.86 17.83
C VAL A 90 -7.78 -8.84 17.79
N TYR A 91 -8.36 -8.65 16.62
CA TYR A 91 -9.47 -7.74 16.36
C TYR A 91 -10.57 -8.49 15.63
N LYS A 92 -11.83 -8.22 15.94
CA LYS A 92 -12.97 -8.77 15.21
C LYS A 92 -13.17 -8.00 13.90
N PHE A 93 -13.58 -8.67 12.84
CA PHE A 93 -13.84 -8.04 11.53
C PHE A 93 -14.81 -6.86 11.64
N LYS A 94 -15.90 -7.02 12.41
CA LYS A 94 -16.93 -5.99 12.58
C LYS A 94 -16.43 -4.69 13.24
N ASP A 95 -15.29 -4.76 13.94
CA ASP A 95 -14.75 -3.64 14.72
C ASP A 95 -13.61 -2.93 13.96
N VAL A 96 -13.24 -3.42 12.78
CA VAL A 96 -12.13 -2.88 11.99
C VAL A 96 -12.62 -2.35 10.66
N LYS A 97 -12.27 -1.11 10.35
CA LYS A 97 -12.41 -0.52 9.03
C LYS A 97 -11.03 -0.38 8.42
N ILE A 98 -10.96 -0.49 7.11
CA ILE A 98 -9.71 -0.28 6.36
C ILE A 98 -9.91 0.97 5.49
N TYR A 99 -9.04 1.95 5.69
CA TYR A 99 -8.93 3.09 4.79
C TYR A 99 -7.70 2.92 3.91
N TYR A 100 -7.92 3.06 2.64
CA TYR A 100 -6.96 2.85 1.58
C TYR A 100 -6.69 4.17 0.88
N CYS A 101 -5.44 4.57 0.81
CA CYS A 101 -5.04 5.76 0.09
C CYS A 101 -3.75 5.50 -0.69
N LYS A 102 -3.51 6.32 -1.71
CA LYS A 102 -2.27 6.27 -2.47
C LYS A 102 -1.11 6.69 -1.57
N GLY A 103 0.01 5.97 -1.66
CA GLY A 103 1.24 6.33 -0.96
C GLY A 103 1.87 7.59 -1.57
N LYS A 104 2.80 8.17 -0.82
CA LYS A 104 3.51 9.40 -1.21
C LYS A 104 4.63 9.18 -2.22
N THR A 105 4.91 7.93 -2.59
CA THR A 105 5.99 7.62 -3.53
C THR A 105 5.50 7.73 -4.97
N THR A 106 6.42 7.99 -5.89
CA THR A 106 6.15 8.02 -7.33
C THR A 106 5.93 6.63 -7.95
N LEU A 107 5.99 5.57 -7.13
CA LEU A 107 5.79 4.21 -7.60
C LEU A 107 4.31 3.95 -7.91
N PRO A 108 4.00 3.34 -9.06
CA PRO A 108 2.62 3.21 -9.55
C PRO A 108 1.72 2.34 -8.66
N ASN A 109 2.27 1.56 -7.75
CA ASN A 109 1.54 0.64 -6.87
C ASN A 109 1.82 0.91 -5.39
N ASP A 110 2.09 2.16 -5.02
CA ASP A 110 2.26 2.55 -3.63
C ASP A 110 0.91 2.86 -3.01
N TYR A 111 0.44 1.96 -2.17
CA TYR A 111 -0.82 2.11 -1.46
C TYR A 111 -0.59 1.95 0.04
N ILE A 112 -1.30 2.75 0.81
CA ILE A 112 -1.28 2.68 2.27
C ILE A 112 -2.65 2.22 2.75
N PHE A 113 -2.66 1.14 3.53
CA PHE A 113 -3.84 0.63 4.21
C PHE A 113 -3.78 1.00 5.68
N ASN A 114 -4.70 1.84 6.12
CA ASN A 114 -4.86 2.21 7.51
C ASN A 114 -5.95 1.34 8.11
N PHE A 115 -5.60 0.51 9.08
CA PHE A 115 -6.57 -0.29 9.84
C PHE A 115 -7.03 0.51 11.04
N ILE A 116 -8.33 0.71 11.16
CA ILE A 116 -8.94 1.58 12.16
C ILE A 116 -9.90 0.78 13.02
N ASN A 117 -9.79 0.97 14.33
CA ASN A 117 -10.73 0.46 15.32
C ASN A 117 -11.07 1.60 16.28
N ASN A 118 -12.38 1.83 16.54
CA ASN A 118 -12.86 2.91 17.39
C ASN A 118 -12.25 4.27 17.03
N ASN A 119 -12.25 4.62 15.74
CA ASN A 119 -11.69 5.87 15.17
C ASN A 119 -10.19 6.09 15.45
N LYS A 120 -9.46 5.03 15.81
CA LYS A 120 -8.00 5.10 16.01
C LYS A 120 -7.30 4.15 15.05
N VAL A 121 -6.26 4.64 14.40
CA VAL A 121 -5.38 3.80 13.57
C VAL A 121 -4.66 2.81 14.49
N ILE A 122 -4.94 1.52 14.30
CA ILE A 122 -4.32 0.43 15.07
C ILE A 122 -3.02 -0.04 14.45
N PHE A 123 -2.93 -0.04 13.12
CA PHE A 123 -1.71 -0.25 12.36
C PHE A 123 -1.87 0.23 10.92
N LYS A 124 -0.75 0.46 10.25
CA LYS A 124 -0.65 0.83 8.83
C LYS A 124 0.16 -0.20 8.09
N ILE A 125 -0.19 -0.44 6.84
CA ILE A 125 0.53 -1.30 5.93
C ILE A 125 0.75 -0.54 4.63
N SER A 126 1.99 -0.51 4.16
CA SER A 126 2.30 -0.06 2.81
C SER A 126 2.34 -1.26 1.86
N SER A 127 1.83 -1.10 0.66
CA SER A 127 1.94 -2.12 -0.40
C SER A 127 3.38 -2.36 -0.82
N ILE A 128 4.28 -1.39 -0.56
CA ILE A 128 5.71 -1.53 -0.83
C ILE A 128 6.36 -2.50 0.15
N ASP A 129 5.97 -2.45 1.42
CA ASP A 129 6.57 -3.26 2.47
C ASP A 129 6.03 -4.70 2.52
N PHE A 130 4.87 -4.92 1.90
CA PHE A 130 4.17 -6.20 1.94
C PHE A 130 3.82 -6.73 0.56
N GLU A 131 3.51 -8.02 0.51
CA GLU A 131 3.03 -8.72 -0.69
C GLU A 131 1.64 -8.22 -1.19
N PHE A 132 1.21 -7.00 -0.85
CA PHE A 132 -0.05 -6.40 -1.30
C PHE A 132 -0.04 -5.90 -2.74
N GLN A 133 1.00 -6.20 -3.51
CA GLN A 133 1.17 -5.67 -4.86
C GLN A 133 0.22 -6.23 -5.91
N THR A 134 -0.48 -7.30 -5.60
CA THR A 134 -1.41 -7.87 -6.57
C THR A 134 -2.82 -7.33 -6.33
N LYS A 135 -3.49 -6.91 -7.42
CA LYS A 135 -4.89 -6.49 -7.42
C LYS A 135 -5.79 -7.49 -6.67
N GLU A 136 -5.48 -8.80 -6.79
CA GLU A 136 -6.17 -9.89 -6.10
C GLU A 136 -6.11 -9.78 -4.57
N LYS A 137 -4.97 -9.34 -4.01
CA LYS A 137 -4.81 -9.20 -2.56
C LYS A 137 -5.53 -7.96 -2.02
N VAL A 138 -5.59 -6.89 -2.80
CA VAL A 138 -6.41 -5.72 -2.47
C VAL A 138 -7.89 -6.08 -2.51
N ASP A 139 -8.32 -6.87 -3.48
CA ASP A 139 -9.70 -7.37 -3.58
C ASP A 139 -10.17 -8.11 -2.33
N LEU A 140 -9.26 -8.80 -1.64
CA LEU A 140 -9.59 -9.49 -0.39
C LEU A 140 -9.90 -8.54 0.77
N LEU A 141 -9.44 -7.30 0.69
CA LEU A 141 -9.63 -6.28 1.72
C LEU A 141 -10.88 -5.43 1.50
N LYS A 142 -11.49 -5.50 0.31
CA LYS A 142 -12.64 -4.66 -0.06
C LYS A 142 -13.88 -4.84 0.86
N GLU A 143 -13.99 -6.00 1.51
CA GLU A 143 -15.07 -6.25 2.47
C GLU A 143 -15.01 -5.34 3.70
N PHE A 144 -13.84 -4.78 3.98
CA PHE A 144 -13.59 -3.88 5.10
C PHE A 144 -13.66 -2.40 4.70
N PHE A 145 -13.84 -2.10 3.41
CA PHE A 145 -13.98 -0.74 2.92
C PHE A 145 -15.35 -0.19 3.31
N ASP A 146 -15.42 1.10 3.63
CA ASP A 146 -16.71 1.77 3.74
C ASP A 146 -17.37 1.93 2.36
N GLY A 147 -18.62 2.45 2.35
CA GLY A 147 -19.41 2.54 1.12
C GLY A 147 -18.71 3.36 0.04
N ASN A 148 -18.15 4.53 0.40
CA ASN A 148 -17.50 5.43 -0.56
C ASN A 148 -16.22 4.83 -1.11
N GLN A 149 -15.38 4.28 -0.26
CA GLN A 149 -14.15 3.61 -0.69
C GLN A 149 -14.43 2.44 -1.63
N LYS A 150 -15.45 1.65 -1.32
CA LYS A 150 -15.87 0.54 -2.17
C LYS A 150 -16.34 1.04 -3.53
N TYR A 151 -17.10 2.12 -3.56
CA TYR A 151 -17.57 2.73 -4.80
C TYR A 151 -16.40 3.18 -5.69
N PHE A 152 -15.47 3.99 -5.17
CA PHE A 152 -14.33 4.48 -5.94
C PHE A 152 -13.37 3.36 -6.36
N TYR A 153 -13.22 2.33 -5.54
CA TYR A 153 -12.45 1.15 -5.91
C TYR A 153 -13.06 0.38 -7.09
N GLU A 154 -14.39 0.22 -7.12
CA GLU A 154 -15.09 -0.41 -8.25
C GLU A 154 -15.13 0.53 -9.48
N LEU A 155 -15.18 1.83 -9.27
CA LEU A 155 -15.10 2.83 -10.34
C LEU A 155 -13.80 2.66 -11.14
N GLU A 156 -12.65 2.56 -10.46
CA GLU A 156 -11.35 2.33 -11.11
C GLU A 156 -11.34 1.10 -12.03
N LYS A 157 -12.07 0.05 -11.65
CA LYS A 157 -12.13 -1.20 -12.40
C LYS A 157 -13.09 -1.18 -13.58
N THR A 158 -14.12 -0.37 -13.49
CA THR A 158 -15.27 -0.44 -14.42
C THR A 158 -15.24 0.62 -15.49
N LEU A 159 -14.48 1.71 -15.33
CA LEU A 159 -14.33 2.74 -16.35
C LEU A 159 -13.54 2.24 -17.54
N LYS A 160 -14.03 2.57 -18.75
CA LYS A 160 -13.33 2.34 -20.01
C LYS A 160 -12.63 3.62 -20.43
N ILE A 161 -11.30 3.61 -20.47
CA ILE A 161 -10.49 4.80 -20.75
C ILE A 161 -9.59 4.51 -21.95
N PRO A 162 -10.09 4.68 -23.19
CA PRO A 162 -9.28 4.46 -24.39
C PRO A 162 -8.12 5.45 -24.44
N ASN A 163 -6.89 4.93 -24.53
CA ASN A 163 -5.66 5.73 -24.62
C ASN A 163 -5.45 6.74 -23.49
N GLY A 164 -6.20 6.61 -22.39
CA GLY A 164 -6.10 7.46 -21.22
C GLY A 164 -5.67 6.70 -19.98
N LYS A 165 -5.62 7.39 -18.84
CA LYS A 165 -5.20 6.84 -17.57
C LYS A 165 -5.97 7.46 -16.41
N LEU A 166 -6.53 6.62 -15.54
CA LEU A 166 -7.16 7.03 -14.30
C LEU A 166 -6.17 6.92 -13.14
N PHE A 167 -6.14 7.95 -12.32
CA PHE A 167 -5.44 7.96 -11.03
C PHE A 167 -6.45 8.28 -9.94
N ILE A 168 -6.70 7.33 -9.06
CA ILE A 168 -7.42 7.61 -7.82
C ILE A 168 -6.42 8.17 -6.82
N ILE A 169 -6.68 9.38 -6.33
CA ILE A 169 -5.84 10.08 -5.36
C ILE A 169 -6.23 9.65 -3.95
N THR A 170 -7.53 9.62 -3.68
CA THR A 170 -8.08 9.15 -2.41
C THR A 170 -9.38 8.36 -2.63
N TYR A 171 -9.72 7.52 -1.67
CA TYR A 171 -10.99 6.80 -1.62
C TYR A 171 -11.94 7.42 -0.57
N GLU A 172 -11.58 8.56 -0.03
CA GLU A 172 -12.39 9.37 0.88
C GLU A 172 -13.05 10.51 0.12
N LEU A 173 -14.12 11.08 0.69
CA LEU A 173 -14.73 12.30 0.15
C LEU A 173 -13.82 13.49 0.46
N ASP A 174 -13.09 13.93 -0.55
CA ASP A 174 -12.12 15.02 -0.47
C ASP A 174 -12.16 15.88 -1.73
N GLU A 175 -11.52 17.05 -1.69
CA GLU A 175 -11.46 17.97 -2.84
C GLU A 175 -10.79 17.31 -4.06
N ASP A 176 -9.82 16.43 -3.84
CA ASP A 176 -9.10 15.70 -4.88
C ASP A 176 -9.34 14.18 -4.75
N ILE A 177 -10.34 13.65 -5.42
CA ILE A 177 -10.64 12.20 -5.38
C ILE A 177 -9.91 11.45 -6.48
N ALA A 178 -10.06 11.90 -7.72
CA ALA A 178 -9.51 11.20 -8.87
C ALA A 178 -9.20 12.13 -10.04
N VAL A 179 -8.23 11.75 -10.86
CA VAL A 179 -7.86 12.46 -12.09
C VAL A 179 -7.80 11.48 -13.26
N VAL A 180 -8.43 11.83 -14.37
CA VAL A 180 -8.34 11.10 -15.64
C VAL A 180 -7.52 11.92 -16.62
N TYR A 181 -6.41 11.38 -17.10
CA TYR A 181 -5.63 11.95 -18.18
C TYR A 181 -6.05 11.32 -19.50
N LEU A 182 -6.44 12.13 -20.46
CA LEU A 182 -6.86 11.74 -21.80
C LEU A 182 -5.86 12.26 -22.86
N PRO A 183 -5.95 11.78 -24.11
CA PRO A 183 -5.18 12.35 -25.22
C PRO A 183 -5.42 13.86 -25.39
N LYS A 184 -4.54 14.52 -26.17
CA LYS A 184 -4.62 15.97 -26.48
C LYS A 184 -4.52 16.87 -25.22
N ALA A 185 -3.83 16.38 -24.17
CA ALA A 185 -3.64 17.07 -22.89
C ALA A 185 -4.96 17.46 -22.18
N ILE A 186 -6.01 16.67 -22.37
CA ILE A 186 -7.27 16.81 -21.64
C ILE A 186 -7.15 16.12 -20.30
N THR A 187 -7.61 16.80 -19.26
CA THR A 187 -7.70 16.27 -17.91
C THR A 187 -9.12 16.41 -17.38
N ILE A 188 -9.62 15.37 -16.76
CA ILE A 188 -10.88 15.37 -16.02
C ILE A 188 -10.52 15.17 -14.54
N ASP A 189 -10.92 16.09 -13.72
CA ASP A 189 -10.71 16.05 -12.28
C ASP A 189 -12.03 15.80 -11.57
N LEU A 190 -12.01 14.93 -10.57
CA LEU A 190 -13.14 14.59 -9.72
C LEU A 190 -12.80 14.96 -8.27
N GLY A 191 -13.57 15.87 -7.72
CA GLY A 191 -13.48 16.27 -6.32
C GLY A 191 -14.83 16.29 -5.62
N TYR A 192 -14.82 16.40 -4.29
CA TYR A 192 -16.01 16.57 -3.46
C TYR A 192 -15.84 17.78 -2.53
N ILE A 193 -16.72 18.73 -2.65
CA ILE A 193 -16.72 19.93 -1.81
C ILE A 193 -17.67 19.71 -0.63
N LYS A 194 -17.11 19.61 0.56
CA LYS A 194 -17.86 19.29 1.81
C LYS A 194 -18.88 20.36 2.19
N SER A 195 -18.60 21.65 1.89
CA SER A 195 -19.54 22.75 2.16
C SER A 195 -20.81 22.62 1.35
N ASP A 196 -20.72 22.15 0.12
CA ASP A 196 -21.80 22.08 -0.84
C ASP A 196 -22.45 20.68 -0.87
N GLN A 197 -21.77 19.70 -0.27
CA GLN A 197 -22.13 18.30 -0.29
C GLN A 197 -22.29 17.74 -1.72
N LYS A 198 -21.46 18.23 -2.64
CA LYS A 198 -21.51 17.88 -4.05
C LYS A 198 -20.18 17.38 -4.59
N PHE A 199 -20.27 16.53 -5.59
CA PHE A 199 -19.15 16.14 -6.44
C PHE A 199 -19.07 17.09 -7.63
N TYR A 200 -17.83 17.44 -7.98
CA TYR A 200 -17.51 18.27 -9.14
C TYR A 200 -16.60 17.49 -10.08
N LEU A 201 -17.00 17.46 -11.37
CA LEU A 201 -16.19 16.89 -12.42
C LEU A 201 -15.80 18.03 -13.36
N THR A 202 -14.54 18.43 -13.30
CA THR A 202 -14.01 19.56 -14.07
C THR A 202 -13.14 19.04 -15.20
N VAL A 203 -13.45 19.46 -16.43
CA VAL A 203 -12.63 19.17 -17.61
C VAL A 203 -11.82 20.40 -17.97
N TYR A 204 -10.53 20.25 -18.13
CA TYR A 204 -9.62 21.31 -18.56
C TYR A 204 -8.55 20.78 -19.50
N LYS A 205 -7.90 21.68 -20.22
CA LYS A 205 -6.88 21.37 -21.20
C LYS A 205 -5.53 21.98 -20.81
N ASP A 206 -4.44 21.31 -21.18
CA ASP A 206 -3.06 21.76 -20.99
C ASP A 206 -2.69 22.08 -19.53
N GLY A 207 -3.42 21.52 -18.54
CA GLY A 207 -3.22 21.77 -17.12
C GLY A 207 -3.69 23.14 -16.64
N ASP A 208 -4.42 23.89 -17.47
CA ASP A 208 -4.88 25.22 -17.13
C ASP A 208 -6.27 25.20 -16.47
N TRP A 209 -6.28 25.28 -15.14
CA TRP A 209 -7.50 25.36 -14.32
C TRP A 209 -8.37 26.58 -14.58
N ASN A 210 -7.81 27.67 -15.12
CA ASN A 210 -8.55 28.88 -15.43
C ASN A 210 -9.31 28.75 -16.78
N ASN A 211 -8.94 27.77 -17.58
CA ASN A 211 -9.56 27.49 -18.89
C ASN A 211 -10.33 26.14 -18.83
N GLN A 212 -11.39 26.14 -18.04
CA GLN A 212 -12.27 24.99 -17.89
C GLN A 212 -13.12 24.83 -19.15
N LEU A 213 -13.10 23.64 -19.73
CA LEU A 213 -13.91 23.29 -20.90
C LEU A 213 -15.34 22.89 -20.51
N GLU A 214 -15.48 22.26 -19.36
CA GLU A 214 -16.78 21.79 -18.85
C GLU A 214 -16.69 21.56 -17.34
N VAL A 215 -17.75 21.90 -16.62
CA VAL A 215 -17.93 21.56 -15.20
C VAL A 215 -19.29 20.94 -15.02
N LEU A 216 -19.33 19.76 -14.44
CA LEU A 216 -20.56 19.07 -14.07
C LEU A 216 -20.57 18.80 -12.56
N GLU A 217 -21.75 18.83 -11.98
CA GLU A 217 -21.93 18.58 -10.55
C GLU A 217 -23.03 17.56 -10.30
N THR A 218 -22.90 16.81 -9.21
CA THR A 218 -23.93 15.91 -8.70
C THR A 218 -23.78 15.73 -7.18
N ASP A 219 -24.87 15.50 -6.47
CA ASP A 219 -24.89 15.11 -5.07
C ASP A 219 -24.99 13.58 -4.92
N ASP A 220 -25.24 12.87 -6.01
CA ASP A 220 -25.37 11.41 -6.03
C ASP A 220 -24.07 10.72 -6.48
N ILE A 221 -23.44 9.98 -5.57
CA ILE A 221 -22.24 9.20 -5.86
C ILE A 221 -22.47 8.17 -6.99
N GLU A 222 -23.67 7.61 -7.11
CA GLU A 222 -23.97 6.58 -8.12
C GLU A 222 -23.99 7.16 -9.54
N GLU A 223 -24.23 8.46 -9.70
CA GLU A 223 -24.20 9.13 -11.01
C GLU A 223 -22.79 9.38 -11.53
N ILE A 224 -21.78 9.47 -10.63
CA ILE A 224 -20.39 9.83 -10.98
C ILE A 224 -19.86 8.95 -12.11
N LYS A 225 -20.08 7.64 -12.04
CA LYS A 225 -19.61 6.71 -13.06
C LYS A 225 -20.18 7.03 -14.44
N GLY A 226 -21.47 7.32 -14.50
CA GLY A 226 -22.15 7.65 -15.75
C GLY A 226 -21.68 8.99 -16.34
N ILE A 227 -21.51 10.00 -15.49
CA ILE A 227 -21.02 11.32 -15.87
C ILE A 227 -19.56 11.21 -16.35
N LEU A 228 -18.71 10.54 -15.56
CA LEU A 228 -17.29 10.39 -15.88
C LEU A 228 -17.09 9.61 -17.19
N GLN A 229 -17.85 8.54 -17.42
CA GLN A 229 -17.78 7.79 -18.69
C GLN A 229 -18.20 8.64 -19.88
N LYS A 230 -19.27 9.44 -19.77
CA LYS A 230 -19.70 10.37 -20.83
C LYS A 230 -18.63 11.40 -21.17
N LEU A 231 -17.96 11.97 -20.15
CA LEU A 231 -16.87 12.92 -20.35
C LEU A 231 -15.67 12.23 -21.03
N ILE A 232 -15.30 11.04 -20.58
CA ILE A 232 -14.24 10.25 -21.20
C ILE A 232 -14.56 9.98 -22.67
N ASP A 233 -15.75 9.51 -22.98
CA ASP A 233 -16.16 9.19 -24.35
C ASP A 233 -16.17 10.44 -25.23
N LYS A 234 -16.62 11.60 -24.70
CA LYS A 234 -16.65 12.88 -25.42
C LYS A 234 -15.26 13.42 -25.75
N TYR A 235 -14.30 13.30 -24.82
CA TYR A 235 -13.00 13.94 -24.92
C TYR A 235 -11.86 12.99 -25.33
N SER A 236 -12.11 11.68 -25.44
CA SER A 236 -11.12 10.69 -25.93
C SER A 236 -10.97 10.67 -27.46
N LEU A 237 -11.89 11.30 -28.20
CA LEU A 237 -11.86 11.43 -29.66
C LEU A 237 -10.91 12.58 -30.06
#